data_36d3a52e4dcd0d61ce73fd17ce05e4bb
#
_entry.id   36d3a52e4dcd0d61ce73fd17ce05e4bb
#
_cell.length_a   1.000
_cell.length_b   1.000
_cell.length_c   1.000
_cell.angle_alpha   90.00
_cell.angle_beta   90.00
_cell.angle_gamma   90.00
#
_symmetry.space_group_name_H-M   'P 1'
#
loop_
_entity.id
_entity.type
_entity.pdbx_description
1 polymer ?
#
loop_
_entity_poly.entity_id
_entity_poly.type
_entity_poly.pdbx_seq_one_letter_code
_entity_poly.pdbx_strand_id
1 'polypeptide(L)'
;MATRQDVARLAGTSPAVVSYVLNNGPRSVAPATKERVLAAVRELGYRPNAVARSLRMSQTMTLGLVVPDAANPFFAELARSLEDHAWAAGYTLLVGNTVDDPGREAGYIRTFVDRQVDGLVLIPSQGARPWRAELARAAVPSIVFDRELTGVAASHVVVDNVGGARAATEHLLAHGRRRVGCIAGPVGIHPTVDRVVGWRGALEAAGMRAGSGSGGTTGWEACPGAAPLLHGQFGRLDGYRSGRALLSVDRSVDALFVTSDEQAFGVLRAATELGIRVPDDLALVSFDGIAAGAYTTPALSTMRQPFDALARTAVQRLLGRMKEPDLPPTRDVLPMSLLARGSCGCPDPEGGEHAAPTSSTEEYPGNE
;
A
#
# COMPACT_ATOMS: atom_id res chain seq x y z
N MET A 1 40.15 3.72 8.07
CA MET A 1 38.95 4.22 8.76
C MET A 1 39.24 4.42 10.22
N ALA A 2 38.88 5.56 10.81
CA ALA A 2 39.02 5.77 12.25
C ALA A 2 38.21 4.74 13.04
N THR A 3 38.73 4.32 14.16
CA THR A 3 38.13 3.32 15.05
C THR A 3 37.64 3.98 16.35
N ARG A 4 36.81 3.27 17.11
CA ARG A 4 36.36 3.71 18.44
C ARG A 4 37.56 3.93 19.39
N GLN A 5 38.63 3.16 19.23
CA GLN A 5 39.85 3.33 20.01
C GLN A 5 40.57 4.64 19.68
N ASP A 6 40.57 5.07 18.41
CA ASP A 6 41.19 6.33 18.01
C ASP A 6 40.42 7.53 18.57
N VAL A 7 39.06 7.48 18.55
CA VAL A 7 38.24 8.49 19.20
C VAL A 7 38.49 8.54 20.70
N ALA A 8 38.58 7.39 21.36
CA ALA A 8 38.86 7.32 22.80
C ALA A 8 40.21 7.92 23.14
N ARG A 9 41.25 7.64 22.31
CA ARG A 9 42.59 8.19 22.48
C ARG A 9 42.61 9.71 22.33
N LEU A 10 41.97 10.23 21.27
CA LEU A 10 41.93 11.67 21.01
C LEU A 10 41.11 12.42 22.07
N ALA A 11 39.99 11.85 22.54
CA ALA A 11 39.14 12.43 23.57
C ALA A 11 39.69 12.28 25.02
N GLY A 12 40.81 11.57 25.20
CA GLY A 12 41.38 11.29 26.53
C GLY A 12 40.44 10.49 27.42
N THR A 13 39.80 9.44 26.87
CA THR A 13 38.83 8.61 27.59
C THR A 13 38.89 7.14 27.18
N SER A 14 38.00 6.30 27.73
CA SER A 14 37.94 4.88 27.34
C SER A 14 36.98 4.63 26.18
N PRO A 15 37.13 3.55 25.39
CA PRO A 15 36.20 3.15 24.35
C PRO A 15 34.79 2.88 24.86
N ALA A 16 34.63 2.52 26.15
CA ALA A 16 33.34 2.35 26.81
C ALA A 16 32.62 3.69 26.95
N VAL A 17 33.34 4.74 27.39
CA VAL A 17 32.75 6.10 27.49
C VAL A 17 32.34 6.64 26.13
N VAL A 18 33.17 6.44 25.08
CA VAL A 18 32.81 6.78 23.71
C VAL A 18 31.47 6.07 23.29
N SER A 19 31.37 4.78 23.65
CA SER A 19 30.12 4.03 23.38
C SER A 19 28.93 4.59 24.15
N TYR A 20 29.08 5.02 25.39
CA TYR A 20 28.00 5.62 26.17
C TYR A 20 27.54 6.97 25.61
N VAL A 21 28.48 7.80 25.15
CA VAL A 21 28.17 9.09 24.51
C VAL A 21 27.40 8.91 23.21
N LEU A 22 27.84 7.96 22.35
CA LEU A 22 27.28 7.77 21.01
C LEU A 22 25.97 6.97 20.97
N ASN A 23 25.69 6.16 22.01
CA ASN A 23 24.50 5.29 22.03
C ASN A 23 23.57 5.59 23.21
N ASN A 24 23.65 6.76 23.82
CA ASN A 24 22.86 7.11 25.03
C ASN A 24 22.86 5.97 26.07
N GLY A 25 24.06 5.44 26.37
CA GLY A 25 24.21 4.29 27.25
C GLY A 25 23.73 4.54 28.68
N PRO A 26 23.61 3.48 29.52
CA PRO A 26 22.95 3.54 30.82
C PRO A 26 23.69 4.38 31.88
N ARG A 27 24.91 4.84 31.59
CA ARG A 27 25.69 5.69 32.49
C ARG A 27 25.76 7.11 31.97
N SER A 28 25.37 8.05 32.81
CA SER A 28 25.56 9.47 32.57
C SER A 28 27.06 9.79 32.40
N VAL A 29 27.41 10.54 31.38
CA VAL A 29 28.77 11.02 31.10
C VAL A 29 28.82 12.52 31.37
N ALA A 30 29.85 12.98 32.08
CA ALA A 30 30.02 14.39 32.40
C ALA A 30 30.01 15.26 31.11
N PRO A 31 29.31 16.44 31.09
CA PRO A 31 29.15 17.27 29.90
C PRO A 31 30.46 17.55 29.17
N ALA A 32 31.51 17.96 29.90
CA ALA A 32 32.82 18.24 29.33
C ALA A 32 33.47 17.01 28.65
N THR A 33 33.21 15.80 29.15
CA THR A 33 33.71 14.56 28.51
C THR A 33 32.90 14.23 27.25
N LYS A 34 31.57 14.47 27.29
CA LYS A 34 30.70 14.31 26.13
C LYS A 34 31.13 15.22 24.98
N GLU A 35 31.42 16.51 25.27
CA GLU A 35 31.91 17.47 24.28
C GLU A 35 33.24 17.04 23.66
N ARG A 36 34.24 16.61 24.45
CA ARG A 36 35.52 16.11 23.92
C ARG A 36 35.34 14.88 23.01
N VAL A 37 34.44 13.96 23.39
CA VAL A 37 34.16 12.79 22.55
C VAL A 37 33.51 13.20 21.23
N LEU A 38 32.50 14.08 21.25
CA LEU A 38 31.85 14.57 20.04
C LEU A 38 32.80 15.38 19.13
N ALA A 39 33.71 16.17 19.72
CA ALA A 39 34.78 16.87 18.97
C ALA A 39 35.70 15.87 18.28
N ALA A 40 36.17 14.86 18.99
CA ALA A 40 37.03 13.83 18.43
C ALA A 40 36.36 12.99 17.34
N VAL A 41 35.05 12.74 17.47
CA VAL A 41 34.26 12.07 16.44
C VAL A 41 34.21 12.90 15.15
N ARG A 42 33.95 14.22 15.27
CA ARG A 42 33.95 15.14 14.13
C ARG A 42 35.33 15.25 13.46
N GLU A 43 36.39 15.42 14.25
CA GLU A 43 37.76 15.58 13.77
C GLU A 43 38.24 14.35 13.01
N LEU A 44 37.96 13.15 13.53
CA LEU A 44 38.36 11.87 12.92
C LEU A 44 37.43 11.39 11.82
N GLY A 45 36.28 12.07 11.59
CA GLY A 45 35.25 11.58 10.71
C GLY A 45 34.72 10.19 11.11
N TYR A 46 34.77 9.88 12.41
CA TYR A 46 34.38 8.56 12.89
C TYR A 46 32.89 8.34 12.75
N ARG A 47 32.53 7.27 12.07
CA ARG A 47 31.13 6.78 12.01
C ARG A 47 31.04 5.46 12.74
N PRO A 48 30.11 5.32 13.72
CA PRO A 48 29.87 4.02 14.35
C PRO A 48 29.56 2.95 13.30
N ASN A 49 30.20 1.80 13.42
CA ASN A 49 29.95 0.69 12.51
C ASN A 49 28.55 0.08 12.82
N ALA A 50 27.61 0.29 11.90
CA ALA A 50 26.24 -0.21 12.02
C ALA A 50 26.19 -1.75 12.13
N VAL A 51 27.07 -2.46 11.39
CA VAL A 51 27.16 -3.93 11.44
C VAL A 51 27.62 -4.40 12.83
N ALA A 52 28.63 -3.76 13.42
CA ALA A 52 29.09 -4.10 14.76
C ALA A 52 28.04 -3.74 15.85
N ARG A 53 27.18 -2.77 15.59
CA ARG A 53 26.06 -2.42 16.46
C ARG A 53 24.95 -3.47 16.35
N SER A 54 24.55 -3.85 15.14
CA SER A 54 23.49 -4.85 14.90
C SER A 54 23.88 -6.22 15.47
N LEU A 55 25.12 -6.65 15.32
CA LEU A 55 25.64 -7.89 15.94
C LEU A 55 25.50 -7.88 17.47
N ARG A 56 25.71 -6.73 18.11
CA ARG A 56 25.61 -6.62 19.58
C ARG A 56 24.17 -6.49 20.07
N MET A 57 23.29 -5.84 19.29
CA MET A 57 21.91 -5.63 19.63
C MET A 57 21.00 -6.76 19.11
N SER A 58 21.52 -7.66 18.28
CA SER A 58 20.76 -8.66 17.52
C SER A 58 19.61 -8.05 16.72
N GLN A 59 19.76 -6.79 16.30
CA GLN A 59 18.78 -6.02 15.53
C GLN A 59 19.49 -5.14 14.51
N THR A 60 18.99 -5.11 13.29
CA THR A 60 19.52 -4.28 12.19
C THR A 60 18.87 -2.92 12.07
N MET A 61 17.76 -2.69 12.80
CA MET A 61 16.88 -1.53 12.68
C MET A 61 16.40 -1.33 11.25
N THR A 62 16.10 -2.45 10.58
CA THR A 62 15.70 -2.47 9.17
C THR A 62 14.49 -3.35 8.98
N LEU A 63 13.46 -2.84 8.32
CA LEU A 63 12.30 -3.60 7.87
C LEU A 63 12.35 -3.80 6.36
N GLY A 64 11.83 -4.92 5.87
CA GLY A 64 11.64 -5.19 4.46
C GLY A 64 10.20 -4.97 4.04
N LEU A 65 9.98 -4.32 2.90
CA LEU A 65 8.69 -4.21 2.23
C LEU A 65 8.79 -4.84 0.84
N VAL A 66 7.95 -5.82 0.54
CA VAL A 66 7.86 -6.43 -0.78
C VAL A 66 6.54 -6.02 -1.41
N VAL A 67 6.61 -5.35 -2.59
CA VAL A 67 5.45 -4.83 -3.32
C VAL A 67 5.36 -5.44 -4.73
N PRO A 68 4.13 -5.64 -5.25
CA PRO A 68 3.93 -6.18 -6.60
C PRO A 68 4.40 -5.25 -7.71
N ASP A 69 4.16 -3.94 -7.57
CA ASP A 69 4.51 -2.95 -8.59
C ASP A 69 4.74 -1.57 -7.97
N ALA A 70 6.01 -1.18 -7.82
CA ALA A 70 6.38 0.12 -7.28
C ALA A 70 6.06 1.30 -8.23
N ALA A 71 5.71 1.04 -9.49
CA ALA A 71 5.28 2.06 -10.43
C ALA A 71 3.78 2.40 -10.29
N ASN A 72 3.00 1.54 -9.66
CA ASN A 72 1.61 1.84 -9.35
C ASN A 72 1.53 2.80 -8.14
N PRO A 73 0.93 4.01 -8.31
CA PRO A 73 0.83 5.01 -7.25
C PRO A 73 0.20 4.52 -5.95
N PHE A 74 -0.71 3.54 -6.01
CA PHE A 74 -1.28 2.92 -4.81
C PHE A 74 -0.18 2.34 -3.90
N PHE A 75 0.72 1.54 -4.47
CA PHE A 75 1.81 0.95 -3.68
C PHE A 75 2.87 1.98 -3.28
N ALA A 76 3.04 3.05 -4.08
CA ALA A 76 3.96 4.13 -3.75
C ALA A 76 3.45 4.96 -2.55
N GLU A 77 2.17 5.34 -2.52
CA GLU A 77 1.56 6.05 -1.40
C GLU A 77 1.54 5.20 -0.12
N LEU A 78 1.24 3.91 -0.25
CA LEU A 78 1.30 2.97 0.85
C LEU A 78 2.73 2.81 1.40
N ALA A 79 3.72 2.63 0.50
CA ALA A 79 5.13 2.49 0.89
C ALA A 79 5.64 3.72 1.63
N ARG A 80 5.26 4.92 1.18
CA ARG A 80 5.57 6.18 1.87
C ARG A 80 4.98 6.19 3.28
N SER A 81 3.69 5.85 3.42
CA SER A 81 3.04 5.84 4.73
C SER A 81 3.67 4.79 5.67
N LEU A 82 4.07 3.61 5.15
CA LEU A 82 4.79 2.60 5.91
C LEU A 82 6.18 3.10 6.33
N GLU A 83 6.88 3.80 5.45
CA GLU A 83 8.19 4.38 5.73
C GLU A 83 8.13 5.45 6.82
N ASP A 84 7.13 6.35 6.78
CA ASP A 84 6.91 7.38 7.80
C ASP A 84 6.73 6.74 9.20
N HIS A 85 5.89 5.70 9.32
CA HIS A 85 5.68 5.00 10.59
C HIS A 85 6.88 4.14 11.02
N ALA A 86 7.59 3.51 10.08
CA ALA A 86 8.81 2.78 10.39
C ALA A 86 9.91 3.71 10.87
N TRP A 87 10.08 4.86 10.21
CA TRP A 87 11.05 5.89 10.57
C TRP A 87 10.78 6.45 11.96
N ALA A 88 9.54 6.79 12.27
CA ALA A 88 9.13 7.26 13.60
C ALA A 88 9.44 6.22 14.71
N ALA A 89 9.45 4.92 14.36
CA ALA A 89 9.86 3.84 15.25
C ALA A 89 11.38 3.56 15.24
N GLY A 90 12.18 4.32 14.49
CA GLY A 90 13.63 4.17 14.38
C GLY A 90 14.11 3.14 13.38
N TYR A 91 13.25 2.66 12.48
CA TYR A 91 13.57 1.68 11.46
C TYR A 91 13.74 2.30 10.08
N THR A 92 14.66 1.76 9.29
CA THR A 92 14.77 2.04 7.85
C THR A 92 13.97 1.00 7.07
N LEU A 93 13.27 1.42 6.01
CA LEU A 93 12.51 0.53 5.14
C LEU A 93 13.30 0.19 3.87
N LEU A 94 13.50 -1.10 3.58
CA LEU A 94 14.03 -1.60 2.31
C LEU A 94 12.87 -2.06 1.43
N VAL A 95 12.79 -1.57 0.20
CA VAL A 95 11.70 -1.91 -0.73
C VAL A 95 12.19 -2.87 -1.82
N GLY A 96 11.49 -3.99 -1.98
CA GLY A 96 11.64 -4.96 -3.06
C GLY A 96 10.45 -4.89 -4.02
N ASN A 97 10.71 -4.55 -5.30
CA ASN A 97 9.70 -4.49 -6.36
C ASN A 97 9.69 -5.80 -7.16
N THR A 98 8.62 -6.58 -7.09
CA THR A 98 8.55 -7.90 -7.72
C THR A 98 8.08 -7.87 -9.17
N VAL A 99 7.46 -6.79 -9.63
CA VAL A 99 6.78 -6.69 -10.93
C VAL A 99 5.77 -7.84 -11.10
N ASP A 100 5.05 -8.14 -10.02
CA ASP A 100 4.08 -9.24 -9.87
C ASP A 100 4.63 -10.64 -10.26
N ASP A 101 5.98 -10.82 -10.20
CA ASP A 101 6.68 -12.07 -10.52
C ASP A 101 7.00 -12.86 -9.24
N PRO A 102 6.47 -14.10 -9.07
CA PRO A 102 6.69 -14.91 -7.87
C PRO A 102 8.16 -15.34 -7.67
N GLY A 103 8.95 -15.43 -8.74
CA GLY A 103 10.37 -15.76 -8.67
C GLY A 103 11.18 -14.59 -8.09
N ARG A 104 10.88 -13.37 -8.55
CA ARG A 104 11.48 -12.14 -7.99
C ARG A 104 11.05 -11.93 -6.53
N GLU A 105 9.79 -12.21 -6.22
CA GLU A 105 9.26 -12.17 -4.86
C GLU A 105 10.09 -13.06 -3.93
N ALA A 106 10.29 -14.34 -4.30
CA ALA A 106 11.14 -15.26 -3.55
C ALA A 106 12.59 -14.77 -3.42
N GLY A 107 13.14 -14.18 -4.48
CA GLY A 107 14.48 -13.59 -4.49
C GLY A 107 14.61 -12.43 -3.49
N TYR A 108 13.64 -11.51 -3.44
CA TYR A 108 13.67 -10.40 -2.47
C TYR A 108 13.50 -10.89 -1.03
N ILE A 109 12.58 -11.83 -0.79
CA ILE A 109 12.39 -12.40 0.56
C ILE A 109 13.67 -13.04 1.05
N ARG A 110 14.33 -13.87 0.22
CA ARG A 110 15.63 -14.46 0.55
C ARG A 110 16.69 -13.40 0.83
N THR A 111 16.80 -12.39 -0.02
CA THR A 111 17.76 -11.31 0.16
C THR A 111 17.53 -10.57 1.47
N PHE A 112 16.29 -10.32 1.86
CA PHE A 112 15.97 -9.65 3.11
C PHE A 112 16.26 -10.53 4.32
N VAL A 113 15.98 -11.84 4.24
CA VAL A 113 16.36 -12.82 5.27
C VAL A 113 17.88 -12.87 5.43
N ASP A 114 18.62 -12.97 4.34
CA ASP A 114 20.11 -13.00 4.35
C ASP A 114 20.71 -11.70 4.90
N ARG A 115 20.04 -10.56 4.70
CA ARG A 115 20.41 -9.25 5.26
C ARG A 115 19.95 -9.07 6.70
N GLN A 116 19.29 -10.07 7.28
CA GLN A 116 18.82 -10.06 8.66
C GLN A 116 17.89 -8.86 8.95
N VAL A 117 16.95 -8.56 8.04
CA VAL A 117 15.90 -7.58 8.37
C VAL A 117 15.13 -8.06 9.59
N ASP A 118 14.74 -7.13 10.46
CA ASP A 118 14.10 -7.44 11.73
C ASP A 118 12.62 -7.85 11.55
N GLY A 119 12.00 -7.46 10.42
CA GLY A 119 10.64 -7.82 10.08
C GLY A 119 10.31 -7.54 8.61
N LEU A 120 9.21 -8.15 8.12
CA LEU A 120 8.77 -8.07 6.74
C LEU A 120 7.30 -7.63 6.63
N VAL A 121 7.03 -6.70 5.71
CA VAL A 121 5.69 -6.42 5.19
C VAL A 121 5.61 -6.96 3.76
N LEU A 122 4.64 -7.83 3.50
CA LEU A 122 4.52 -8.54 2.23
C LEU A 122 3.19 -8.20 1.58
N ILE A 123 3.22 -7.69 0.36
CA ILE A 123 2.05 -7.64 -0.53
C ILE A 123 2.29 -8.72 -1.60
N PRO A 124 1.65 -9.90 -1.48
CA PRO A 124 2.02 -11.05 -2.27
C PRO A 124 1.71 -10.87 -3.75
N SER A 125 2.63 -11.32 -4.62
CA SER A 125 2.40 -11.47 -6.06
C SER A 125 1.35 -12.53 -6.35
N GLN A 126 0.85 -12.58 -7.58
CA GLN A 126 -0.04 -13.66 -8.03
C GLN A 126 0.71 -14.99 -8.18
N GLY A 127 -0.02 -16.10 -8.05
CA GLY A 127 0.46 -17.44 -8.39
C GLY A 127 1.16 -18.18 -7.26
N ALA A 128 2.12 -19.05 -7.62
CA ALA A 128 2.84 -19.91 -6.67
C ALA A 128 3.71 -19.11 -5.71
N ARG A 129 3.82 -19.60 -4.48
CA ARG A 129 4.57 -18.92 -3.40
C ARG A 129 5.67 -19.84 -2.85
N PRO A 130 6.75 -20.03 -3.60
CA PRO A 130 7.85 -20.93 -3.21
C PRO A 130 8.56 -20.48 -1.91
N TRP A 131 8.47 -19.18 -1.58
CA TRP A 131 9.10 -18.58 -0.42
C TRP A 131 8.44 -18.93 0.93
N ARG A 132 7.23 -19.52 0.94
CA ARG A 132 6.50 -19.85 2.20
C ARG A 132 7.33 -20.67 3.18
N ALA A 133 7.94 -21.74 2.69
CA ALA A 133 8.76 -22.62 3.52
C ALA A 133 10.05 -21.92 4.00
N GLU A 134 10.61 -21.02 3.21
CA GLU A 134 11.79 -20.24 3.56
C GLU A 134 11.47 -19.21 4.64
N LEU A 135 10.39 -18.46 4.49
CA LEU A 135 9.94 -17.50 5.48
C LEU A 135 9.60 -18.18 6.82
N ALA A 136 8.93 -19.34 6.78
CA ALA A 136 8.62 -20.11 7.97
C ALA A 136 9.89 -20.60 8.70
N ARG A 137 10.93 -21.03 7.95
CA ARG A 137 12.21 -21.46 8.54
C ARG A 137 13.02 -20.31 9.10
N ALA A 138 12.99 -19.16 8.44
CA ALA A 138 13.73 -17.97 8.86
C ALA A 138 13.15 -17.34 10.13
N ALA A 139 11.91 -17.67 10.49
CA ALA A 139 11.18 -17.15 11.66
C ALA A 139 11.16 -15.60 11.74
N VAL A 140 11.30 -14.91 10.59
CA VAL A 140 11.23 -13.45 10.55
C VAL A 140 9.78 -13.02 10.75
N PRO A 141 9.49 -12.16 11.74
CA PRO A 141 8.16 -11.60 11.94
C PRO A 141 7.62 -10.96 10.66
N SER A 142 6.40 -11.33 10.27
CA SER A 142 5.86 -10.88 8.99
C SER A 142 4.40 -10.45 9.11
N ILE A 143 4.06 -9.42 8.33
CA ILE A 143 2.70 -8.94 8.09
C ILE A 143 2.38 -9.15 6.62
N VAL A 144 1.23 -9.73 6.33
CA VAL A 144 0.66 -9.78 4.98
C VAL A 144 -0.33 -8.64 4.81
N PHE A 145 -0.15 -7.89 3.74
CA PHE A 145 -0.90 -6.67 3.47
C PHE A 145 -1.73 -6.81 2.17
N ASP A 146 -2.89 -6.16 2.13
CA ASP A 146 -3.78 -6.07 0.95
C ASP A 146 -4.30 -7.42 0.43
N ARG A 147 -3.42 -8.36 0.11
CA ARG A 147 -3.78 -9.67 -0.48
C ARG A 147 -3.68 -10.78 0.56
N GLU A 148 -4.81 -11.28 1.03
CA GLU A 148 -4.83 -12.34 2.05
C GLU A 148 -4.15 -13.64 1.58
N LEU A 149 -3.49 -14.30 2.52
CA LEU A 149 -2.85 -15.59 2.31
C LEU A 149 -3.39 -16.63 3.28
N THR A 150 -3.91 -17.73 2.74
CA THR A 150 -4.27 -18.90 3.53
C THR A 150 -3.04 -19.75 3.86
N GLY A 151 -2.98 -20.32 5.07
CA GLY A 151 -1.91 -21.27 5.47
C GLY A 151 -0.55 -20.63 5.71
N VAL A 152 -0.50 -19.33 6.04
CA VAL A 152 0.70 -18.63 6.52
C VAL A 152 0.40 -18.10 7.92
N ALA A 153 1.32 -18.35 8.87
CA ALA A 153 1.22 -17.86 10.25
C ALA A 153 1.67 -16.38 10.34
N ALA A 154 1.04 -15.51 9.56
CA ALA A 154 1.29 -14.06 9.55
C ALA A 154 0.02 -13.29 9.89
N SER A 155 0.15 -12.14 10.50
CA SER A 155 -0.99 -11.23 10.67
C SER A 155 -1.33 -10.56 9.33
N HIS A 156 -2.61 -10.29 9.13
CA HIS A 156 -3.13 -9.66 7.91
C HIS A 156 -3.68 -8.28 8.24
N VAL A 157 -3.33 -7.30 7.41
CA VAL A 157 -3.89 -5.95 7.47
C VAL A 157 -4.51 -5.66 6.10
N VAL A 158 -5.82 -5.53 6.07
CA VAL A 158 -6.63 -5.39 4.84
C VAL A 158 -7.71 -4.33 5.02
N VAL A 159 -8.35 -3.94 3.92
CA VAL A 159 -9.54 -3.08 3.95
C VAL A 159 -10.81 -3.90 3.77
N ASP A 160 -11.96 -3.34 4.12
CA ASP A 160 -13.26 -3.90 3.79
C ASP A 160 -13.56 -3.72 2.28
N ASN A 161 -12.99 -4.60 1.47
CA ASN A 161 -13.17 -4.58 0.02
C ASN A 161 -14.62 -4.82 -0.40
N VAL A 162 -15.34 -5.72 0.30
CA VAL A 162 -16.75 -6.01 0.00
C VAL A 162 -17.64 -4.81 0.33
N GLY A 163 -17.52 -4.27 1.54
CA GLY A 163 -18.29 -3.11 1.98
C GLY A 163 -17.99 -1.86 1.15
N GLY A 164 -16.72 -1.61 0.84
CA GLY A 164 -16.32 -0.48 -0.01
C GLY A 164 -16.89 -0.57 -1.42
N ALA A 165 -16.79 -1.74 -2.08
CA ALA A 165 -17.34 -1.93 -3.42
C ALA A 165 -18.88 -1.86 -3.44
N ARG A 166 -19.52 -2.37 -2.39
CA ARG A 166 -20.97 -2.23 -2.19
C ARG A 166 -21.35 -0.76 -2.10
N ALA A 167 -20.71 0.01 -1.22
CA ALA A 167 -20.99 1.43 -1.02
C ALA A 167 -20.76 2.26 -2.30
N ALA A 168 -19.69 1.98 -3.06
CA ALA A 168 -19.45 2.62 -4.36
C ALA A 168 -20.58 2.38 -5.35
N THR A 169 -21.07 1.13 -5.43
CA THR A 169 -22.14 0.74 -6.34
C THR A 169 -23.48 1.32 -5.90
N GLU A 170 -23.82 1.25 -4.62
CA GLU A 170 -25.01 1.85 -4.03
C GLU A 170 -25.07 3.36 -4.26
N HIS A 171 -23.91 4.04 -4.16
CA HIS A 171 -23.82 5.48 -4.47
C HIS A 171 -24.19 5.78 -5.92
N LEU A 172 -23.70 5.01 -6.90
CA LEU A 172 -24.09 5.16 -8.30
C LEU A 172 -25.59 4.90 -8.51
N LEU A 173 -26.13 3.87 -7.88
CA LEU A 173 -27.57 3.56 -7.92
C LEU A 173 -28.42 4.68 -7.30
N ALA A 174 -27.98 5.28 -6.20
CA ALA A 174 -28.64 6.42 -5.56
C ALA A 174 -28.68 7.68 -6.45
N HIS A 175 -27.72 7.84 -7.37
CA HIS A 175 -27.72 8.86 -8.41
C HIS A 175 -28.64 8.52 -9.60
N GLY A 176 -29.46 7.47 -9.48
CA GLY A 176 -30.45 7.09 -10.49
C GLY A 176 -29.89 6.27 -11.64
N ARG A 177 -28.62 5.80 -11.53
CA ARG A 177 -28.02 4.95 -12.57
C ARG A 177 -28.63 3.56 -12.54
N ARG A 178 -28.91 3.01 -13.71
CA ARG A 178 -29.68 1.78 -13.86
C ARG A 178 -28.94 0.60 -14.42
N ARG A 179 -27.76 0.84 -15.00
CA ARG A 179 -26.92 -0.21 -15.56
C ARG A 179 -25.45 0.00 -15.17
N VAL A 180 -25.16 -0.31 -13.92
CA VAL A 180 -23.84 -0.12 -13.33
C VAL A 180 -22.94 -1.31 -13.67
N GLY A 181 -22.09 -1.16 -14.68
CA GLY A 181 -21.07 -2.16 -15.04
C GLY A 181 -19.90 -2.19 -14.06
N CYS A 182 -19.07 -3.24 -14.15
CA CYS A 182 -17.85 -3.36 -13.38
C CYS A 182 -16.65 -3.63 -14.28
N ILE A 183 -15.58 -2.84 -14.13
CA ILE A 183 -14.25 -3.15 -14.67
C ILE A 183 -13.37 -3.58 -13.49
N ALA A 184 -13.08 -4.87 -13.44
CA ALA A 184 -12.42 -5.53 -12.33
C ALA A 184 -10.94 -5.82 -12.62
N GLY A 185 -10.16 -5.97 -11.56
CA GLY A 185 -8.79 -6.45 -11.61
C GLY A 185 -8.68 -7.91 -12.04
N PRO A 186 -7.48 -8.50 -11.94
CA PRO A 186 -7.21 -9.87 -12.37
C PRO A 186 -8.07 -10.89 -11.60
N VAL A 187 -8.50 -11.92 -12.32
CA VAL A 187 -9.25 -13.03 -11.73
C VAL A 187 -8.40 -13.76 -10.68
N GLY A 188 -9.01 -14.09 -9.53
CA GLY A 188 -8.37 -14.88 -8.48
C GLY A 188 -7.51 -14.09 -7.51
N ILE A 189 -7.35 -12.77 -7.67
CA ILE A 189 -6.79 -11.90 -6.64
C ILE A 189 -7.88 -11.60 -5.61
N HIS A 190 -7.59 -11.78 -4.33
CA HIS A 190 -8.54 -11.65 -3.23
C HIS A 190 -9.28 -10.29 -3.24
N PRO A 191 -8.61 -9.12 -3.30
CA PRO A 191 -9.28 -7.82 -3.43
C PRO A 191 -10.22 -7.73 -4.64
N THR A 192 -9.84 -8.30 -5.79
CA THR A 192 -10.72 -8.32 -6.97
C THR A 192 -11.99 -9.11 -6.72
N VAL A 193 -11.86 -10.31 -6.14
CA VAL A 193 -13.00 -11.18 -5.82
C VAL A 193 -13.96 -10.47 -4.88
N ASP A 194 -13.46 -9.89 -3.81
CA ASP A 194 -14.24 -9.19 -2.80
C ASP A 194 -14.94 -7.94 -3.36
N ARG A 195 -14.24 -7.14 -4.18
CA ARG A 195 -14.82 -5.95 -4.83
C ARG A 195 -15.94 -6.35 -5.80
N VAL A 196 -15.77 -7.45 -6.54
CA VAL A 196 -16.83 -7.98 -7.40
C VAL A 196 -18.03 -8.52 -6.58
N VAL A 197 -17.77 -9.17 -5.45
CA VAL A 197 -18.85 -9.61 -4.52
C VAL A 197 -19.63 -8.41 -4.00
N GLY A 198 -18.97 -7.33 -3.58
CA GLY A 198 -19.63 -6.11 -3.12
C GLY A 198 -20.50 -5.47 -4.20
N TRP A 199 -19.97 -5.33 -5.42
CA TRP A 199 -20.71 -4.81 -6.57
C TRP A 199 -21.94 -5.66 -6.90
N ARG A 200 -21.79 -6.99 -6.98
CA ARG A 200 -22.93 -7.90 -7.23
C ARG A 200 -24.00 -7.79 -6.16
N GLY A 201 -23.60 -7.80 -4.89
CA GLY A 201 -24.52 -7.71 -3.77
C GLY A 201 -25.34 -6.42 -3.76
N ALA A 202 -24.75 -5.28 -4.18
CA ALA A 202 -25.48 -4.02 -4.33
C ALA A 202 -26.51 -4.09 -5.48
N LEU A 203 -26.13 -4.66 -6.63
CA LEU A 203 -27.06 -4.85 -7.76
C LEU A 203 -28.23 -5.78 -7.40
N GLU A 204 -27.94 -6.91 -6.78
CA GLU A 204 -28.95 -7.88 -6.34
C GLU A 204 -29.92 -7.26 -5.34
N ALA A 205 -29.42 -6.47 -4.38
CA ALA A 205 -30.28 -5.75 -3.43
C ALA A 205 -31.21 -4.72 -4.11
N ALA A 206 -30.78 -4.17 -5.26
CA ALA A 206 -31.58 -3.27 -6.10
C ALA A 206 -32.47 -4.02 -7.13
N GLY A 207 -32.55 -5.36 -7.09
CA GLY A 207 -33.29 -6.16 -8.05
C GLY A 207 -32.69 -6.22 -9.44
N MET A 208 -31.39 -5.89 -9.59
CA MET A 208 -30.67 -5.89 -10.86
C MET A 208 -29.82 -7.17 -11.01
N ARG A 209 -29.57 -7.56 -12.26
CA ARG A 209 -28.76 -8.75 -12.56
C ARG A 209 -27.32 -8.36 -12.90
N ALA A 210 -26.38 -9.01 -12.25
CA ALA A 210 -24.96 -8.93 -12.61
C ALA A 210 -24.60 -9.99 -13.67
N GLY A 211 -23.76 -9.61 -14.63
CA GLY A 211 -23.20 -10.54 -15.60
C GLY A 211 -22.16 -11.49 -14.99
N SER A 212 -21.92 -12.62 -15.66
CA SER A 212 -21.00 -13.67 -15.18
C SER A 212 -19.51 -13.34 -15.35
N GLY A 213 -19.16 -12.28 -16.08
CA GLY A 213 -17.80 -11.89 -16.38
C GLY A 213 -17.13 -12.77 -17.45
N SER A 214 -16.48 -12.15 -18.41
CA SER A 214 -15.56 -12.83 -19.32
C SER A 214 -14.13 -12.54 -18.89
N GLY A 215 -13.30 -13.57 -18.75
CA GLY A 215 -11.86 -13.40 -18.54
C GLY A 215 -11.21 -12.88 -19.83
N GLY A 216 -10.81 -11.60 -19.83
CA GLY A 216 -10.05 -10.99 -20.93
C GLY A 216 -10.70 -9.76 -21.55
N THR A 217 -9.84 -8.89 -22.10
CA THR A 217 -10.22 -7.60 -22.71
C THR A 217 -10.85 -7.73 -24.10
N THR A 218 -10.95 -8.96 -24.67
CA THR A 218 -11.28 -9.18 -26.08
C THR A 218 -12.52 -10.05 -26.34
N GLY A 219 -13.31 -10.38 -25.35
CA GLY A 219 -14.42 -11.31 -25.51
C GLY A 219 -15.62 -11.05 -24.63
N TRP A 220 -16.00 -9.76 -24.46
CA TRP A 220 -17.25 -9.50 -23.76
C TRP A 220 -18.44 -9.86 -24.64
N GLU A 221 -19.18 -10.90 -24.22
CA GLU A 221 -20.48 -11.20 -24.77
C GLU A 221 -21.56 -10.44 -24.00
N ALA A 222 -22.32 -9.62 -24.71
CA ALA A 222 -23.43 -8.89 -24.11
C ALA A 222 -24.45 -9.87 -23.56
N CYS A 223 -24.59 -9.94 -22.23
CA CYS A 223 -25.71 -10.61 -21.59
C CYS A 223 -26.88 -9.62 -21.54
N PRO A 224 -27.90 -9.75 -22.41
CA PRO A 224 -29.03 -8.82 -22.41
C PRO A 224 -29.67 -8.73 -21.00
N GLY A 225 -29.84 -7.49 -20.51
CA GLY A 225 -30.45 -7.26 -19.22
C GLY A 225 -29.61 -7.49 -17.98
N ALA A 226 -28.32 -7.86 -18.12
CA ALA A 226 -27.37 -7.94 -17.00
C ALA A 226 -26.34 -6.82 -17.07
N ALA A 227 -25.89 -6.33 -15.91
CA ALA A 227 -24.79 -5.37 -15.83
C ALA A 227 -23.45 -6.05 -16.20
N PRO A 228 -22.64 -5.45 -17.08
CA PRO A 228 -21.43 -6.07 -17.57
C PRO A 228 -20.33 -6.17 -16.50
N LEU A 229 -19.53 -7.24 -16.56
CA LEU A 229 -18.33 -7.44 -15.78
C LEU A 229 -17.16 -7.79 -16.70
N LEU A 230 -16.09 -7.00 -16.69
CA LEU A 230 -14.87 -7.25 -17.43
C LEU A 230 -13.68 -7.35 -16.46
N HIS A 231 -12.71 -8.22 -16.77
CA HIS A 231 -11.48 -8.36 -16.00
C HIS A 231 -10.26 -7.93 -16.81
N GLY A 232 -9.30 -7.26 -16.14
CA GLY A 232 -8.01 -6.87 -16.70
C GLY A 232 -6.96 -6.74 -15.59
N GLN A 233 -5.75 -6.31 -15.93
CA GLN A 233 -4.76 -5.95 -14.91
C GLN A 233 -5.12 -4.61 -14.26
N PHE A 234 -4.56 -4.32 -13.07
CA PHE A 234 -4.83 -3.07 -12.33
C PHE A 234 -4.16 -1.82 -12.94
N GLY A 235 -3.84 -1.82 -14.21
CA GLY A 235 -3.16 -0.71 -14.87
C GLY A 235 -4.04 0.10 -15.81
N ARG A 236 -3.59 1.32 -16.14
CA ARG A 236 -4.27 2.26 -17.05
C ARG A 236 -4.58 1.67 -18.40
N LEU A 237 -3.65 0.88 -18.96
CA LEU A 237 -3.81 0.30 -20.29
C LEU A 237 -4.96 -0.70 -20.34
N ASP A 238 -5.08 -1.55 -19.32
CA ASP A 238 -6.17 -2.53 -19.25
C ASP A 238 -7.50 -1.86 -18.96
N GLY A 239 -7.52 -0.84 -18.09
CA GLY A 239 -8.69 0.01 -17.90
C GLY A 239 -9.15 0.68 -19.19
N TYR A 240 -8.21 1.22 -19.98
CA TYR A 240 -8.50 1.80 -21.29
C TYR A 240 -9.07 0.76 -22.28
N ARG A 241 -8.43 -0.41 -22.40
CA ARG A 241 -8.87 -1.49 -23.28
C ARG A 241 -10.27 -1.99 -22.92
N SER A 242 -10.50 -2.26 -21.64
CA SER A 242 -11.79 -2.74 -21.14
C SER A 242 -12.88 -1.68 -21.29
N GLY A 243 -12.60 -0.42 -20.92
CA GLY A 243 -13.51 0.69 -21.11
C GLY A 243 -13.87 0.91 -22.60
N ARG A 244 -12.88 0.93 -23.47
CA ARG A 244 -13.10 1.08 -24.91
C ARG A 244 -13.90 -0.10 -25.49
N ALA A 245 -13.57 -1.34 -25.15
CA ALA A 245 -14.26 -2.54 -25.62
C ALA A 245 -15.74 -2.52 -25.19
N LEU A 246 -16.02 -2.20 -23.93
CA LEU A 246 -17.37 -2.13 -23.41
C LEU A 246 -18.17 -0.97 -24.04
N LEU A 247 -17.63 0.24 -23.93
CA LEU A 247 -18.36 1.47 -24.25
C LEU A 247 -18.55 1.69 -25.76
N SER A 248 -17.77 1.05 -26.62
CA SER A 248 -17.98 1.08 -28.07
C SER A 248 -19.13 0.18 -28.52
N VAL A 249 -19.48 -0.84 -27.75
CA VAL A 249 -20.50 -1.85 -28.11
C VAL A 249 -21.80 -1.65 -27.34
N ASP A 250 -21.73 -1.25 -26.07
CA ASP A 250 -22.89 -1.14 -25.18
C ASP A 250 -23.03 0.27 -24.61
N ARG A 251 -23.80 1.10 -25.30
CA ARG A 251 -24.11 2.48 -24.88
C ARG A 251 -25.20 2.57 -23.82
N SER A 252 -25.79 1.46 -23.42
CA SER A 252 -26.80 1.44 -22.35
C SER A 252 -26.20 1.38 -20.95
N VAL A 253 -24.88 1.18 -20.84
CA VAL A 253 -24.15 1.30 -19.55
C VAL A 253 -24.08 2.78 -19.20
N ASP A 254 -24.72 3.16 -18.11
CA ASP A 254 -24.84 4.55 -17.64
C ASP A 254 -23.98 4.83 -16.41
N ALA A 255 -23.34 3.80 -15.83
CA ALA A 255 -22.33 3.94 -14.80
C ALA A 255 -21.34 2.79 -14.78
N LEU A 256 -20.14 3.05 -14.23
CA LEU A 256 -19.11 2.04 -13.99
C LEU A 256 -18.56 2.14 -12.56
N PHE A 257 -18.55 1.00 -11.90
CA PHE A 257 -17.65 0.77 -10.78
C PHE A 257 -16.33 0.18 -11.32
N VAL A 258 -15.21 0.85 -11.05
CA VAL A 258 -13.88 0.42 -11.51
C VAL A 258 -13.02 0.07 -10.32
N THR A 259 -12.49 -1.15 -10.28
CA THR A 259 -11.87 -1.70 -9.07
C THR A 259 -10.48 -1.14 -8.72
N SER A 260 -9.96 -0.18 -9.48
CA SER A 260 -8.79 0.62 -9.09
C SER A 260 -8.79 1.99 -9.78
N ASP A 261 -8.16 2.98 -9.15
CA ASP A 261 -8.03 4.32 -9.73
C ASP A 261 -7.20 4.30 -11.01
N GLU A 262 -6.15 3.49 -11.07
CA GLU A 262 -5.33 3.34 -12.27
C GLU A 262 -6.13 2.80 -13.47
N GLN A 263 -7.01 1.82 -13.26
CA GLN A 263 -7.94 1.39 -14.31
C GLN A 263 -8.91 2.50 -14.69
N ALA A 264 -9.43 3.25 -13.70
CA ALA A 264 -10.38 4.33 -13.94
C ALA A 264 -9.80 5.45 -14.81
N PHE A 265 -8.52 5.79 -14.65
CA PHE A 265 -7.84 6.74 -15.56
C PHE A 265 -7.87 6.25 -17.02
N GLY A 266 -7.69 4.95 -17.23
CA GLY A 266 -7.82 4.34 -18.56
C GLY A 266 -9.25 4.44 -19.10
N VAL A 267 -10.25 4.20 -18.27
CA VAL A 267 -11.66 4.32 -18.63
C VAL A 267 -12.04 5.76 -19.00
N LEU A 268 -11.58 6.75 -18.22
CA LEU A 268 -11.80 8.18 -18.53
C LEU A 268 -11.22 8.55 -19.89
N ARG A 269 -10.02 8.05 -20.21
CA ARG A 269 -9.41 8.25 -21.52
C ARG A 269 -10.24 7.62 -22.63
N ALA A 270 -10.72 6.39 -22.47
CA ALA A 270 -11.57 5.69 -23.44
C ALA A 270 -12.90 6.44 -23.65
N ALA A 271 -13.54 6.90 -22.57
CA ALA A 271 -14.78 7.68 -22.64
C ALA A 271 -14.58 8.98 -23.44
N THR A 272 -13.49 9.72 -23.18
CA THR A 272 -13.16 10.94 -23.90
C THR A 272 -12.99 10.69 -25.40
N GLU A 273 -12.26 9.63 -25.81
CA GLU A 273 -12.06 9.28 -27.21
C GLU A 273 -13.34 8.84 -27.93
N LEU A 274 -14.28 8.27 -27.19
CA LEU A 274 -15.58 7.85 -27.69
C LEU A 274 -16.65 8.96 -27.63
N GLY A 275 -16.30 10.17 -27.18
CA GLY A 275 -17.21 11.29 -27.05
C GLY A 275 -18.29 11.09 -25.95
N ILE A 276 -18.01 10.27 -24.96
CA ILE A 276 -18.88 10.00 -23.80
C ILE A 276 -18.56 10.99 -22.70
N ARG A 277 -19.58 11.75 -22.27
CA ARG A 277 -19.40 12.74 -21.20
C ARG A 277 -19.49 12.07 -19.85
N VAL A 278 -18.48 12.31 -19.02
CA VAL A 278 -18.48 11.91 -17.61
C VAL A 278 -18.75 13.18 -16.79
N PRO A 279 -19.75 13.23 -15.91
CA PRO A 279 -20.64 12.16 -15.47
C PRO A 279 -21.95 12.02 -16.26
N ASP A 280 -22.28 12.91 -17.21
CA ASP A 280 -23.60 13.03 -17.79
C ASP A 280 -24.09 11.74 -18.46
N ASP A 281 -23.29 11.21 -19.40
CA ASP A 281 -23.59 10.00 -20.14
C ASP A 281 -23.13 8.74 -19.41
N LEU A 282 -22.06 8.85 -18.59
CA LEU A 282 -21.45 7.75 -17.85
C LEU A 282 -20.95 8.23 -16.49
N ALA A 283 -21.58 7.84 -15.39
CA ALA A 283 -21.04 8.08 -14.06
C ALA A 283 -19.95 7.07 -13.69
N LEU A 284 -18.95 7.49 -12.90
CA LEU A 284 -17.82 6.65 -12.55
C LEU A 284 -17.44 6.80 -11.08
N VAL A 285 -17.31 5.65 -10.40
CA VAL A 285 -16.69 5.54 -9.07
C VAL A 285 -15.62 4.46 -9.14
N SER A 286 -14.46 4.76 -8.59
CA SER A 286 -13.33 3.84 -8.54
C SER A 286 -12.98 3.38 -7.12
N PHE A 287 -11.81 2.81 -6.98
CA PHE A 287 -11.30 2.25 -5.73
C PHE A 287 -9.82 2.60 -5.60
N ASP A 288 -9.34 2.87 -4.41
CA ASP A 288 -8.00 3.11 -3.84
C ASP A 288 -7.88 4.50 -3.20
N GLY A 289 -8.33 5.57 -3.85
CA GLY A 289 -8.27 6.94 -3.32
C GLY A 289 -6.91 7.57 -3.43
N ILE A 290 -6.14 7.26 -4.50
CA ILE A 290 -4.83 7.87 -4.74
C ILE A 290 -4.94 9.35 -5.07
N ALA A 291 -3.92 10.12 -4.71
CA ALA A 291 -3.92 11.58 -4.87
C ALA A 291 -4.17 12.04 -6.32
N ALA A 292 -3.67 11.29 -7.30
CA ALA A 292 -3.81 11.61 -8.73
C ALA A 292 -5.27 11.71 -9.21
N GLY A 293 -6.22 11.03 -8.54
CA GLY A 293 -7.64 11.09 -8.87
C GLY A 293 -8.27 12.47 -8.73
N ALA A 294 -7.72 13.34 -7.89
CA ALA A 294 -8.17 14.72 -7.75
C ALA A 294 -7.82 15.62 -8.95
N TYR A 295 -6.86 15.21 -9.75
CA TYR A 295 -6.33 16.00 -10.89
C TYR A 295 -6.85 15.53 -12.25
N THR A 296 -7.81 14.61 -12.28
CA THR A 296 -8.51 14.24 -13.52
C THR A 296 -9.61 15.26 -13.86
N THR A 297 -10.10 15.22 -15.11
CA THR A 297 -11.25 16.04 -15.54
C THR A 297 -12.30 15.11 -16.15
N PRO A 298 -13.46 14.95 -15.48
CA PRO A 298 -13.81 15.42 -14.13
C PRO A 298 -12.94 14.76 -13.04
N ALA A 299 -12.85 15.36 -11.82
CA ALA A 299 -12.15 14.78 -10.71
C ALA A 299 -12.77 13.43 -10.31
N LEU A 300 -11.93 12.42 -10.05
CA LEU A 300 -12.34 11.03 -9.89
C LEU A 300 -12.92 10.77 -8.50
N SER A 301 -14.17 10.31 -8.47
CA SER A 301 -14.83 9.75 -7.27
C SER A 301 -14.27 8.36 -6.99
N THR A 302 -13.93 8.07 -5.75
CA THR A 302 -13.25 6.83 -5.41
C THR A 302 -13.51 6.40 -3.98
N MET A 303 -13.45 5.10 -3.73
CA MET A 303 -13.38 4.56 -2.37
C MET A 303 -11.96 4.70 -1.85
N ARG A 304 -11.76 5.57 -0.84
CA ARG A 304 -10.44 5.86 -0.27
C ARG A 304 -10.03 4.81 0.75
N GLN A 305 -8.88 4.20 0.52
CA GLN A 305 -8.20 3.38 1.51
C GLN A 305 -7.53 4.28 2.57
N PRO A 306 -7.60 3.94 3.86
CA PRO A 306 -7.02 4.75 4.93
C PRO A 306 -5.51 4.45 5.06
N PHE A 307 -4.67 4.92 4.12
CA PHE A 307 -3.23 4.59 4.05
C PHE A 307 -2.48 4.78 5.36
N ASP A 308 -2.70 5.90 6.07
CA ASP A 308 -2.05 6.15 7.36
C ASP A 308 -2.43 5.10 8.42
N ALA A 309 -3.74 4.83 8.57
CA ALA A 309 -4.21 3.85 9.54
C ALA A 309 -3.76 2.43 9.20
N LEU A 310 -3.72 2.08 7.91
CA LEU A 310 -3.21 0.80 7.40
C LEU A 310 -1.73 0.62 7.74
N ALA A 311 -0.91 1.61 7.41
CA ALA A 311 0.53 1.60 7.65
C ALA A 311 0.85 1.57 9.16
N ARG A 312 0.18 2.41 9.94
CA ARG A 312 0.31 2.43 11.40
C ARG A 312 -0.02 1.06 12.01
N THR A 313 -1.15 0.47 11.60
CA THR A 313 -1.56 -0.86 12.09
C THR A 313 -0.52 -1.92 11.72
N ALA A 314 -0.05 -1.94 10.46
CA ALA A 314 0.94 -2.91 10.00
C ALA A 314 2.26 -2.80 10.79
N VAL A 315 2.79 -1.59 10.95
CA VAL A 315 4.03 -1.36 11.71
C VAL A 315 3.84 -1.73 13.19
N GLN A 316 2.74 -1.33 13.83
CA GLN A 316 2.46 -1.69 15.22
C GLN A 316 2.36 -3.20 15.43
N ARG A 317 1.64 -3.91 14.55
CA ARG A 317 1.54 -5.39 14.60
C ARG A 317 2.89 -6.05 14.39
N LEU A 318 3.68 -5.56 13.44
CA LEU A 318 5.02 -6.09 13.16
C LEU A 318 5.94 -5.92 14.38
N LEU A 319 6.02 -4.71 14.93
CA LEU A 319 6.83 -4.41 16.11
C LEU A 319 6.37 -5.20 17.35
N GLY A 320 5.05 -5.40 17.50
CA GLY A 320 4.49 -6.25 18.56
C GLY A 320 5.00 -7.70 18.44
N ARG A 321 4.94 -8.29 17.26
CA ARG A 321 5.43 -9.65 16.99
C ARG A 321 6.96 -9.79 17.10
N MET A 322 7.70 -8.73 16.82
CA MET A 322 9.16 -8.70 17.04
C MET A 322 9.51 -8.76 18.52
N LYS A 323 8.69 -8.13 19.38
CA LYS A 323 8.88 -8.17 20.85
C LYS A 323 8.40 -9.48 21.46
N GLU A 324 7.30 -9.99 20.97
CA GLU A 324 6.61 -11.18 21.45
C GLU A 324 6.29 -12.12 20.24
N PRO A 325 7.26 -12.98 19.84
CA PRO A 325 7.11 -13.84 18.66
C PRO A 325 5.94 -14.83 18.74
N ASP A 326 5.53 -15.20 19.94
CA ASP A 326 4.43 -16.15 20.20
C ASP A 326 3.03 -15.52 20.10
N LEU A 327 2.92 -14.20 19.87
CA LEU A 327 1.62 -13.56 19.66
C LEU A 327 0.88 -14.23 18.50
N PRO A 328 -0.42 -14.59 18.70
CA PRO A 328 -1.19 -15.21 17.63
C PRO A 328 -1.35 -14.24 16.44
N PRO A 329 -1.43 -14.76 15.21
CA PRO A 329 -1.74 -13.94 14.05
C PRO A 329 -3.10 -13.23 14.21
N THR A 330 -3.18 -11.98 13.77
CA THR A 330 -4.40 -11.18 13.75
C THR A 330 -4.86 -10.90 12.31
N ARG A 331 -6.13 -10.59 12.16
CA ARG A 331 -6.70 -10.06 10.92
C ARG A 331 -7.35 -8.72 11.23
N ASP A 332 -6.71 -7.65 10.83
CA ASP A 332 -7.20 -6.30 10.99
C ASP A 332 -7.86 -5.83 9.69
N VAL A 333 -9.16 -5.50 9.74
CA VAL A 333 -9.94 -5.02 8.60
C VAL A 333 -10.30 -3.57 8.85
N LEU A 334 -9.80 -2.67 8.00
CA LEU A 334 -10.05 -1.25 8.15
C LEU A 334 -11.20 -0.78 7.25
N PRO A 335 -12.07 0.12 7.74
CA PRO A 335 -13.15 0.66 6.96
C PRO A 335 -12.62 1.62 5.88
N MET A 336 -13.41 1.79 4.84
CA MET A 336 -13.16 2.73 3.75
C MET A 336 -14.12 3.91 3.77
N SER A 337 -13.78 4.98 3.07
CA SER A 337 -14.61 6.15 2.89
C SER A 337 -14.78 6.50 1.42
N LEU A 338 -15.96 6.94 1.02
CA LEU A 338 -16.19 7.46 -0.32
C LEU A 338 -15.70 8.91 -0.42
N LEU A 339 -14.84 9.17 -1.39
CA LEU A 339 -14.51 10.51 -1.87
C LEU A 339 -15.39 10.79 -3.08
N ALA A 340 -16.53 11.42 -2.86
CA ALA A 340 -17.43 11.83 -3.92
C ALA A 340 -16.85 13.09 -4.62
N ARG A 341 -16.78 13.07 -5.95
CA ARG A 341 -16.28 14.13 -6.82
C ARG A 341 -17.06 14.20 -8.12
N GLY A 342 -16.59 15.00 -9.08
CA GLY A 342 -17.28 15.24 -10.35
C GLY A 342 -17.59 14.00 -11.17
N SER A 343 -16.79 12.94 -11.14
CA SER A 343 -16.99 11.78 -12.00
C SER A 343 -18.25 10.95 -11.70
N CYS A 344 -18.79 11.01 -10.49
CA CYS A 344 -20.07 10.37 -10.16
C CYS A 344 -21.29 11.30 -10.32
N GLY A 345 -21.07 12.59 -10.56
CA GLY A 345 -22.09 13.62 -10.63
C GLY A 345 -22.30 14.42 -9.33
N CYS A 346 -21.47 14.17 -8.32
CA CYS A 346 -21.40 15.04 -7.14
C CYS A 346 -20.60 16.31 -7.45
N PRO A 347 -20.89 17.44 -6.77
CA PRO A 347 -20.00 18.60 -6.85
C PRO A 347 -18.63 18.24 -6.27
N ASP A 348 -17.58 18.80 -6.86
CA ASP A 348 -16.26 18.70 -6.25
C ASP A 348 -16.27 19.43 -4.90
N PRO A 349 -15.63 18.90 -3.86
CA PRO A 349 -15.57 19.57 -2.56
C PRO A 349 -15.00 20.97 -2.72
N GLU A 350 -15.74 22.00 -2.27
CA GLU A 350 -15.28 23.38 -2.29
C GLU A 350 -14.01 23.51 -1.42
N GLY A 351 -12.95 24.08 -2.01
CA GLY A 351 -11.68 24.32 -1.34
C GLY A 351 -10.91 23.06 -1.07
N GLY A 352 -10.38 22.49 -2.16
CA GLY A 352 -9.21 21.61 -2.17
C GLY A 352 -8.84 20.95 -0.84
N GLU A 353 -9.67 20.08 -0.27
CA GLU A 353 -9.15 18.99 0.54
C GLU A 353 -8.37 18.05 -0.39
N HIS A 354 -7.36 18.63 -1.05
CA HIS A 354 -6.13 17.92 -1.28
C HIS A 354 -5.58 17.66 0.12
N ALA A 355 -6.16 16.69 0.82
CA ALA A 355 -5.55 16.19 2.01
C ALA A 355 -4.21 15.58 1.60
N ALA A 356 -3.23 16.47 1.42
CA ALA A 356 -1.88 16.12 1.74
C ALA A 356 -1.98 15.46 3.12
N PRO A 357 -1.37 14.28 3.32
CA PRO A 357 -1.26 13.74 4.66
C PRO A 357 -0.80 14.91 5.52
N THR A 358 -1.57 15.23 6.57
CA THR A 358 -1.14 16.17 7.58
C THR A 358 0.18 15.61 8.09
N SER A 359 1.29 16.09 7.51
CA SER A 359 2.56 16.01 8.19
C SER A 359 2.31 16.76 9.48
N SER A 360 2.15 16.03 10.57
CA SER A 360 2.43 16.55 11.88
C SER A 360 3.86 17.08 11.77
N THR A 361 4.00 18.37 11.48
CA THR A 361 5.21 19.13 11.74
C THR A 361 5.36 19.21 13.25
N GLU A 362 5.66 18.08 13.88
CA GLU A 362 6.44 18.10 15.09
C GLU A 362 7.84 18.52 14.63
N GLU A 363 8.20 19.73 15.02
CA GLU A 363 9.52 20.29 14.85
C GLU A 363 10.57 19.24 15.19
N TYR A 364 11.39 18.90 14.19
CA TYR A 364 12.59 18.11 14.41
C TYR A 364 13.42 18.85 15.46
N PRO A 365 13.74 18.24 16.61
CA PRO A 365 14.75 18.80 17.48
C PRO A 365 16.05 18.80 16.68
N GLY A 366 16.45 19.99 16.29
CA GLY A 366 17.68 20.23 15.54
C GLY A 366 18.84 19.50 16.21
N ASN A 367 19.57 18.73 15.41
CA ASN A 367 20.92 18.32 15.76
C ASN A 367 21.80 19.57 15.79
N GLU A 368 21.85 20.25 16.94
CA GLU A 368 23.01 21.06 17.30
C GLU A 368 24.09 20.22 17.93
#